data_e397672197f6fd2888e61cb880ae4754
#
_entry.id   e397672197f6fd2888e61cb880ae4754
#
_cell.length_a   1.000
_cell.length_b   1.000
_cell.length_c   1.000
_cell.angle_alpha   90.00
_cell.angle_beta   90.00
_cell.angle_gamma   90.00
#
_symmetry.space_group_name_H-M   'P 1'
#
loop_
_entity.id
_entity.type
_entity.pdbx_description
1 polymer ?
#
loop_
_entity_poly.entity_id
_entity_poly.type
_entity_poly.pdbx_seq_one_letter_code
_entity_poly.pdbx_strand_id
1 'polypeptide(L)'
;MLEIGSVIDGKYKILNQIGKGGMSVVYLALNERANKTWAIKEVRKDGVQDFATVKQGLIAETDTLKKLNHKYLPSIIDVIDDEDTFLIVMDYIEGKSLNKVLKESMEQTGLPIGIEDVLSWGIQLCDVLNYLHTREQPIVYRDLKPSNIMLRPNGEITLIDFGTAREFKIENIEDTTSLGTPGYAAPEQ
;
A
#
# COMPACT_ATOMS: atom_id res chain seq x y z
N MET A 1 -15.21 -4.86 -11.41
CA MET A 1 -15.04 -3.54 -10.73
C MET A 1 -16.22 -3.35 -9.81
N LEU A 2 -15.95 -2.96 -8.57
CA LEU A 2 -17.01 -2.63 -7.61
C LEU A 2 -17.77 -1.38 -8.06
N GLU A 3 -19.09 -1.39 -7.88
CA GLU A 3 -19.94 -0.25 -8.23
C GLU A 3 -20.04 0.73 -7.05
N ILE A 4 -19.99 2.04 -7.34
CA ILE A 4 -20.20 3.07 -6.32
C ILE A 4 -21.62 2.95 -5.78
N GLY A 5 -21.77 2.95 -4.46
CA GLY A 5 -23.04 2.74 -3.77
C GLY A 5 -23.37 1.29 -3.43
N SER A 6 -22.69 0.31 -4.03
CA SER A 6 -22.85 -1.11 -3.66
C SER A 6 -22.36 -1.40 -2.25
N VAL A 7 -22.90 -2.45 -1.64
CA VAL A 7 -22.48 -2.91 -0.30
C VAL A 7 -21.81 -4.28 -0.44
N ILE A 8 -20.57 -4.36 0.00
CA ILE A 8 -19.74 -5.56 -0.03
C ILE A 8 -19.82 -6.24 1.33
N ASP A 9 -19.96 -7.58 1.32
CA ASP A 9 -20.08 -8.43 2.52
C ASP A 9 -21.10 -7.92 3.56
N GLY A 10 -22.16 -7.23 3.09
CA GLY A 10 -23.18 -6.63 3.96
C GLY A 10 -22.66 -5.58 4.95
N LYS A 11 -21.41 -5.10 4.79
CA LYS A 11 -20.73 -4.22 5.74
C LYS A 11 -20.16 -2.95 5.12
N TYR A 12 -19.60 -3.04 3.91
CA TYR A 12 -18.78 -1.98 3.33
C TYR A 12 -19.48 -1.34 2.13
N LYS A 13 -20.01 -0.15 2.31
CA LYS A 13 -20.62 0.63 1.23
C LYS A 13 -19.54 1.38 0.46
N ILE A 14 -19.43 1.11 -0.83
CA ILE A 14 -18.47 1.76 -1.71
C ILE A 14 -18.87 3.22 -1.94
N LEU A 15 -17.99 4.15 -1.57
CA LEU A 15 -18.22 5.58 -1.73
C LEU A 15 -17.60 6.14 -3.00
N ASN A 16 -16.32 5.85 -3.23
CA ASN A 16 -15.54 6.40 -4.34
C ASN A 16 -14.37 5.48 -4.71
N GLN A 17 -13.92 5.58 -5.95
CA GLN A 17 -12.60 5.08 -6.36
C GLN A 17 -11.53 6.12 -5.98
N ILE A 18 -10.51 5.71 -5.23
CA ILE A 18 -9.42 6.58 -4.75
C ILE A 18 -8.06 6.27 -5.36
N GLY A 19 -7.91 5.09 -6.00
CA GLY A 19 -6.69 4.69 -6.68
C GLY A 19 -6.95 3.68 -7.79
N LYS A 20 -6.06 3.64 -8.78
CA LYS A 20 -6.08 2.65 -9.86
C LYS A 20 -4.65 2.32 -10.24
N GLY A 21 -4.27 1.06 -10.08
CA GLY A 21 -3.03 0.47 -10.54
C GLY A 21 -3.22 -0.42 -11.76
N GLY A 22 -2.16 -1.08 -12.20
CA GLY A 22 -2.21 -1.99 -13.35
C GLY A 22 -3.18 -3.15 -13.15
N MET A 23 -3.11 -3.82 -11.98
CA MET A 23 -3.89 -5.02 -11.66
C MET A 23 -4.88 -4.81 -10.50
N SER A 24 -4.94 -3.63 -9.92
CA SER A 24 -5.78 -3.37 -8.75
C SER A 24 -6.45 -2.00 -8.81
N VAL A 25 -7.61 -1.93 -8.16
CA VAL A 25 -8.34 -0.67 -7.94
C VAL A 25 -8.56 -0.51 -6.44
N VAL A 26 -8.38 0.71 -5.93
CA VAL A 26 -8.59 1.02 -4.52
C VAL A 26 -9.81 1.91 -4.37
N TYR A 27 -10.71 1.54 -3.48
CA TYR A 27 -11.93 2.26 -3.19
C TYR A 27 -11.94 2.78 -1.76
N LEU A 28 -12.60 3.91 -1.55
CA LEU A 28 -13.05 4.37 -0.25
C LEU A 28 -14.38 3.70 0.06
N ALA A 29 -14.50 3.06 1.20
CA ALA A 29 -15.74 2.44 1.65
C ALA A 29 -16.10 2.88 3.07
N LEU A 30 -17.40 2.92 3.37
CA LEU A 30 -17.95 3.22 4.70
C LEU A 30 -18.53 1.95 5.31
N ASN A 31 -18.09 1.62 6.50
CA ASN A 31 -18.85 0.70 7.35
C ASN A 31 -19.83 1.52 8.18
N GLU A 32 -21.11 1.52 7.80
CA GLU A 32 -22.14 2.34 8.45
C GLU A 32 -22.35 1.94 9.92
N ARG A 33 -22.16 0.64 10.27
CA ARG A 33 -22.31 0.17 11.66
C ARG A 33 -21.19 0.67 12.56
N ALA A 34 -19.96 0.66 12.03
CA ALA A 34 -18.78 1.14 12.76
C ALA A 34 -18.61 2.67 12.65
N ASN A 35 -19.37 3.33 11.77
CA ASN A 35 -19.20 4.73 11.39
C ASN A 35 -17.74 5.07 11.06
N LYS A 36 -17.08 4.17 10.30
CA LYS A 36 -15.67 4.30 9.96
C LYS A 36 -15.44 4.03 8.47
N THR A 37 -14.54 4.81 7.88
CA THR A 37 -14.10 4.63 6.49
C THR A 37 -12.89 3.71 6.43
N TRP A 38 -12.83 2.93 5.33
CA TRP A 38 -11.79 1.96 5.03
C TRP A 38 -11.34 2.10 3.58
N ALA A 39 -10.13 1.67 3.29
CA ALA A 39 -9.68 1.44 1.91
C ALA A 39 -9.92 -0.03 1.55
N ILE A 40 -10.52 -0.27 0.38
CA ILE A 40 -10.70 -1.62 -0.18
C ILE A 40 -9.89 -1.72 -1.45
N LYS A 41 -8.87 -2.58 -1.45
CA LYS A 41 -8.07 -2.91 -2.64
C LYS A 41 -8.71 -4.11 -3.33
N GLU A 42 -9.29 -3.89 -4.51
CA GLU A 42 -9.82 -4.94 -5.39
C GLU A 42 -8.70 -5.38 -6.34
N VAL A 43 -8.40 -6.67 -6.34
CA VAL A 43 -7.51 -7.27 -7.33
C VAL A 43 -8.35 -7.93 -8.41
N ARG A 44 -8.06 -7.57 -9.66
CA ARG A 44 -8.88 -7.92 -10.80
C ARG A 44 -8.39 -9.19 -11.48
N LYS A 45 -9.34 -10.09 -11.81
CA LYS A 45 -9.12 -11.27 -12.64
C LYS A 45 -8.85 -10.88 -14.11
N ASP A 46 -9.50 -9.80 -14.56
CA ASP A 46 -9.44 -9.36 -15.96
C ASP A 46 -8.04 -8.90 -16.36
N GLY A 47 -7.48 -9.51 -17.39
CA GLY A 47 -6.16 -9.15 -17.94
C GLY A 47 -4.97 -9.85 -17.29
N VAL A 48 -5.22 -10.78 -16.37
CA VAL A 48 -4.20 -11.62 -15.73
C VAL A 48 -4.26 -13.03 -16.31
N GLN A 49 -3.19 -13.49 -16.97
CA GLN A 49 -3.15 -14.82 -17.58
C GLN A 49 -3.24 -15.97 -16.56
N ASP A 50 -2.76 -15.74 -15.34
CA ASP A 50 -2.84 -16.69 -14.25
C ASP A 50 -3.27 -16.00 -12.94
N PHE A 51 -4.58 -15.79 -12.83
CA PHE A 51 -5.18 -15.17 -11.64
C PHE A 51 -4.94 -16.01 -10.36
N ALA A 52 -4.88 -17.34 -10.48
CA ALA A 52 -4.68 -18.21 -9.34
C ALA A 52 -3.31 -17.98 -8.69
N THR A 53 -2.25 -17.89 -9.49
CA THR A 53 -0.90 -17.58 -9.01
C THR A 53 -0.80 -16.17 -8.42
N VAL A 54 -1.40 -15.17 -9.07
CA VAL A 54 -1.45 -13.79 -8.54
C VAL A 54 -2.20 -13.75 -7.20
N LYS A 55 -3.34 -14.43 -7.12
CA LYS A 55 -4.15 -14.54 -5.89
C LYS A 55 -3.36 -15.18 -4.75
N GLN A 56 -2.64 -16.27 -5.00
CA GLN A 56 -1.76 -16.89 -4.00
C GLN A 56 -0.69 -15.93 -3.49
N GLY A 57 -0.07 -15.15 -4.38
CA GLY A 57 0.88 -14.11 -4.00
C GLY A 57 0.26 -13.05 -3.10
N LEU A 58 -0.95 -12.61 -3.41
CA LEU A 58 -1.69 -11.63 -2.60
C LEU A 58 -2.12 -12.15 -1.23
N ILE A 59 -2.50 -13.44 -1.15
CA ILE A 59 -2.81 -14.08 0.13
C ILE A 59 -1.56 -14.08 1.01
N ALA A 60 -0.41 -14.49 0.48
CA ALA A 60 0.85 -14.51 1.20
C ALA A 60 1.28 -13.09 1.65
N GLU A 61 1.14 -12.07 0.76
CA GLU A 61 1.35 -10.66 1.10
C GLU A 61 0.45 -10.23 2.26
N THR A 62 -0.84 -10.52 2.15
CA THR A 62 -1.84 -10.15 3.14
C THR A 62 -1.58 -10.81 4.49
N ASP A 63 -1.19 -12.08 4.51
CA ASP A 63 -0.86 -12.80 5.74
C ASP A 63 0.40 -12.26 6.42
N THR A 64 1.36 -11.80 5.64
CA THR A 64 2.53 -11.07 6.15
C THR A 64 2.12 -9.73 6.75
N LEU A 65 1.31 -8.94 6.05
CA LEU A 65 0.84 -7.63 6.51
C LEU A 65 -0.03 -7.71 7.77
N LYS A 66 -0.89 -8.74 7.90
CA LYS A 66 -1.71 -8.95 9.10
C LYS A 66 -0.89 -9.09 10.39
N LYS A 67 0.37 -9.53 10.29
CA LYS A 67 1.28 -9.69 11.42
C LYS A 67 2.01 -8.40 11.79
N LEU A 68 1.92 -7.36 10.95
CA LEU A 68 2.59 -6.09 11.16
C LEU A 68 1.72 -5.15 11.99
N ASN A 69 2.34 -4.51 12.98
CA ASN A 69 1.72 -3.47 13.78
C ASN A 69 2.73 -2.36 14.02
N HIS A 70 2.59 -1.26 13.28
CA HIS A 70 3.47 -0.10 13.40
C HIS A 70 2.69 1.17 13.03
N LYS A 71 2.96 2.28 13.71
CA LYS A 71 2.22 3.56 13.55
C LYS A 71 2.26 4.12 12.11
N TYR A 72 3.31 3.77 11.36
CA TYR A 72 3.51 4.22 9.98
C TYR A 72 3.13 3.15 8.93
N LEU A 73 2.38 2.13 9.33
CA LEU A 73 1.84 1.09 8.45
C LEU A 73 0.31 1.05 8.56
N PRO A 74 -0.42 0.78 7.46
CA PRO A 74 -1.84 0.50 7.53
C PRO A 74 -2.09 -0.88 8.13
N SER A 75 -3.15 -1.02 8.93
CA SER A 75 -3.61 -2.32 9.41
C SER A 75 -4.54 -2.96 8.38
N ILE A 76 -4.41 -4.27 8.17
CA ILE A 76 -5.40 -5.06 7.44
C ILE A 76 -6.52 -5.45 8.40
N ILE A 77 -7.76 -5.17 8.00
CA ILE A 77 -8.95 -5.35 8.83
C ILE A 77 -9.72 -6.60 8.44
N ASP A 78 -9.82 -6.85 7.13
CA ASP A 78 -10.60 -7.96 6.59
C ASP A 78 -10.06 -8.38 5.23
N VAL A 79 -10.36 -9.62 4.82
CA VAL A 79 -10.07 -10.13 3.48
C VAL A 79 -11.30 -10.87 3.01
N ILE A 80 -11.80 -10.48 1.85
CA ILE A 80 -12.95 -11.11 1.22
C ILE A 80 -12.42 -11.86 -0.01
N ASP A 81 -12.50 -13.18 0.08
CA ASP A 81 -11.98 -14.11 -0.92
C ASP A 81 -13.10 -14.94 -1.50
N ASP A 82 -13.58 -14.55 -2.68
CA ASP A 82 -14.56 -15.26 -3.47
C ASP A 82 -13.93 -15.88 -4.73
N GLU A 83 -14.68 -16.70 -5.47
CA GLU A 83 -14.20 -17.36 -6.69
C GLU A 83 -13.66 -16.38 -7.73
N ASP A 84 -14.30 -15.20 -7.88
CA ASP A 84 -14.02 -14.20 -8.91
C ASP A 84 -13.40 -12.90 -8.36
N THR A 85 -13.31 -12.75 -7.02
CA THR A 85 -12.95 -11.47 -6.39
C THR A 85 -12.01 -11.70 -5.23
N PHE A 86 -10.95 -10.91 -5.18
CA PHE A 86 -10.07 -10.84 -4.01
C PHE A 86 -9.99 -9.39 -3.54
N LEU A 87 -10.51 -9.13 -2.32
CA LEU A 87 -10.56 -7.80 -1.74
C LEU A 87 -9.79 -7.77 -0.43
N ILE A 88 -8.97 -6.74 -0.27
CA ILE A 88 -8.26 -6.46 0.98
C ILE A 88 -8.85 -5.19 1.58
N VAL A 89 -9.41 -5.29 2.79
CA VAL A 89 -9.92 -4.17 3.57
C VAL A 89 -8.85 -3.71 4.55
N MET A 90 -8.47 -2.45 4.48
CA MET A 90 -7.38 -1.89 5.29
C MET A 90 -7.72 -0.47 5.76
N ASP A 91 -6.90 0.06 6.67
CA ASP A 91 -7.01 1.45 7.12
C ASP A 91 -7.02 2.41 5.92
N TYR A 92 -8.01 3.29 5.88
CA TYR A 92 -7.98 4.44 4.98
C TYR A 92 -7.02 5.49 5.55
N ILE A 93 -6.01 5.83 4.80
CA ILE A 93 -5.02 6.84 5.17
C ILE A 93 -5.43 8.17 4.56
N GLU A 94 -5.96 9.05 5.40
CA GLU A 94 -6.25 10.42 4.99
C GLU A 94 -4.96 11.19 4.73
N GLY A 95 -4.91 11.93 3.61
CA GLY A 95 -3.75 12.73 3.25
C GLY A 95 -3.43 12.70 1.76
N LYS A 96 -2.17 13.00 1.44
CA LYS A 96 -1.67 13.04 0.06
C LYS A 96 -0.37 12.26 -0.04
N SER A 97 -0.13 11.60 -1.18
CA SER A 97 1.19 11.00 -1.41
C SER A 97 2.27 12.08 -1.49
N LEU A 98 3.49 11.75 -1.07
CA LEU A 98 4.63 12.71 -1.14
C LEU A 98 4.90 13.18 -2.57
N ASN A 99 4.63 12.34 -3.57
CA ASN A 99 4.69 12.72 -4.97
C ASN A 99 3.71 13.87 -5.29
N LYS A 100 2.48 13.79 -4.76
CA LYS A 100 1.47 14.84 -4.94
C LYS A 100 1.85 16.10 -4.16
N VAL A 101 2.36 15.94 -2.93
CA VAL A 101 2.82 17.07 -2.09
C VAL A 101 3.94 17.86 -2.81
N LEU A 102 4.94 17.15 -3.35
CA LEU A 102 6.03 17.78 -4.11
C LEU A 102 5.50 18.50 -5.34
N LYS A 103 4.63 17.89 -6.11
CA LYS A 103 4.03 18.50 -7.30
C LYS A 103 3.27 19.78 -6.95
N GLU A 104 2.42 19.75 -5.93
CA GLU A 104 1.67 20.92 -5.46
C GLU A 104 2.59 22.03 -4.95
N SER A 105 3.68 21.72 -4.22
CA SER A 105 4.66 22.70 -3.78
C SER A 105 5.32 23.41 -4.98
N MET A 106 5.79 22.64 -5.95
CA MET A 106 6.41 23.20 -7.16
C MET A 106 5.43 24.06 -7.98
N GLU A 107 4.16 23.66 -8.09
CA GLU A 107 3.14 24.43 -8.82
C GLU A 107 2.73 25.73 -8.10
N GLN A 108 2.69 25.72 -6.75
CA GLN A 108 2.21 26.87 -5.97
C GLN A 108 3.30 27.85 -5.62
N THR A 109 4.51 27.37 -5.33
CA THR A 109 5.61 28.20 -4.82
C THR A 109 6.82 28.26 -5.74
N GLY A 110 6.92 27.37 -6.72
CA GLY A 110 8.13 27.16 -7.53
C GLY A 110 9.29 26.55 -6.76
N LEU A 111 9.09 26.14 -5.51
CA LEU A 111 10.15 25.66 -4.62
C LEU A 111 9.93 24.19 -4.24
N PRO A 112 11.01 23.43 -4.01
CA PRO A 112 10.93 22.08 -3.45
C PRO A 112 10.45 22.10 -2.00
N ILE A 113 10.21 20.93 -1.45
CA ILE A 113 9.88 20.75 -0.03
C ILE A 113 11.02 21.20 0.87
N GLY A 114 10.70 21.84 1.99
CA GLY A 114 11.67 22.29 2.98
C GLY A 114 12.50 21.15 3.56
N ILE A 115 13.77 21.40 3.83
CA ILE A 115 14.71 20.37 4.32
C ILE A 115 14.27 19.79 5.66
N GLU A 116 13.66 20.58 6.54
CA GLU A 116 13.19 20.15 7.86
C GLU A 116 12.06 19.11 7.72
N ASP A 117 11.12 19.32 6.80
CA ASP A 117 10.06 18.37 6.52
C ASP A 117 10.63 17.06 5.96
N VAL A 118 11.54 17.16 4.98
CA VAL A 118 12.20 15.99 4.38
C VAL A 118 12.97 15.18 5.43
N LEU A 119 13.69 15.85 6.34
CA LEU A 119 14.40 15.17 7.43
C LEU A 119 13.43 14.51 8.40
N SER A 120 12.35 15.19 8.78
CA SER A 120 11.32 14.62 9.65
C SER A 120 10.70 13.35 9.05
N TRP A 121 10.33 13.39 7.77
CA TRP A 121 9.78 12.21 7.07
C TRP A 121 10.83 11.11 6.91
N GLY A 122 12.08 11.47 6.62
CA GLY A 122 13.19 10.53 6.53
C GLY A 122 13.42 9.74 7.82
N ILE A 123 13.37 10.41 8.99
CA ILE A 123 13.46 9.75 10.29
C ILE A 123 12.30 8.75 10.50
N GLN A 124 11.07 9.13 10.15
CA GLN A 124 9.91 8.26 10.25
C GLN A 124 10.01 7.06 9.29
N LEU A 125 10.54 7.26 8.08
CA LEU A 125 10.82 6.18 7.13
C LEU A 125 11.88 5.22 7.67
N CYS A 126 12.96 5.73 8.23
CA CYS A 126 13.98 4.89 8.87
C CYS A 126 13.41 4.06 10.03
N ASP A 127 12.49 4.62 10.82
CA ASP A 127 11.81 3.91 11.91
C ASP A 127 11.00 2.71 11.39
N VAL A 128 10.14 2.93 10.39
CA VAL A 128 9.33 1.83 9.84
C VAL A 128 10.17 0.80 9.07
N LEU A 129 11.20 1.23 8.34
CA LEU A 129 12.08 0.29 7.64
C LEU A 129 12.91 -0.53 8.65
N ASN A 130 13.41 0.08 9.72
CA ASN A 130 14.07 -0.65 10.80
C ASN A 130 13.14 -1.70 11.42
N TYR A 131 11.87 -1.33 11.70
CA TYR A 131 10.87 -2.28 12.19
C TYR A 131 10.68 -3.47 11.23
N LEU A 132 10.61 -3.25 9.91
CA LEU A 132 10.46 -4.31 8.92
C LEU A 132 11.70 -5.20 8.83
N HIS A 133 12.90 -4.59 8.85
CA HIS A 133 14.17 -5.30 8.67
C HIS A 133 14.62 -6.08 9.92
N THR A 134 14.16 -5.70 11.10
CA THR A 134 14.53 -6.36 12.39
C THR A 134 13.53 -7.41 12.85
N ARG A 135 12.57 -7.80 11.99
CA ARG A 135 11.65 -8.92 12.27
C ARG A 135 12.43 -10.25 12.28
N GLU A 136 11.88 -11.26 12.96
CA GLU A 136 12.41 -12.63 12.93
C GLU A 136 12.61 -13.15 11.49
N GLN A 137 11.65 -12.83 10.62
CA GLN A 137 11.77 -12.92 9.18
C GLN A 137 11.80 -11.50 8.61
N PRO A 138 12.98 -10.98 8.23
CA PRO A 138 13.09 -9.62 7.71
C PRO A 138 12.24 -9.42 6.47
N ILE A 139 11.57 -8.28 6.39
CA ILE A 139 10.72 -7.91 5.25
C ILE A 139 11.41 -6.78 4.49
N VAL A 140 11.70 -7.01 3.21
CA VAL A 140 12.24 -6.01 2.30
C VAL A 140 11.10 -5.39 1.50
N TYR A 141 10.96 -4.08 1.56
CA TYR A 141 9.83 -3.36 0.97
C TYR A 141 9.89 -3.25 -0.56
N ARG A 142 11.06 -3.07 -1.15
CA ARG A 142 11.45 -3.09 -2.58
C ARG A 142 10.86 -2.03 -3.52
N ASP A 143 9.79 -1.34 -3.20
CA ASP A 143 9.19 -0.28 -4.04
C ASP A 143 9.05 1.05 -3.29
N LEU A 144 10.13 1.45 -2.59
CA LEU A 144 10.16 2.72 -1.85
C LEU A 144 10.24 3.90 -2.82
N LYS A 145 9.16 4.65 -2.91
CA LYS A 145 9.03 5.84 -3.75
C LYS A 145 8.00 6.82 -3.18
N PRO A 146 8.08 8.12 -3.54
CA PRO A 146 7.18 9.14 -2.98
C PRO A 146 5.69 8.88 -3.21
N SER A 147 5.31 8.14 -4.26
CA SER A 147 3.91 7.79 -4.51
C SER A 147 3.37 6.74 -3.54
N ASN A 148 4.24 5.95 -2.90
CA ASN A 148 3.89 4.91 -1.93
C ASN A 148 3.99 5.38 -0.47
N ILE A 149 4.21 6.68 -0.26
CA ILE A 149 4.28 7.30 1.06
C ILE A 149 3.19 8.34 1.16
N MET A 150 2.24 8.15 2.07
CA MET A 150 1.17 9.11 2.35
C MET A 150 1.59 10.05 3.48
N LEU A 151 1.44 11.34 3.27
CA LEU A 151 1.57 12.37 4.31
C LEU A 151 0.17 12.67 4.88
N ARG A 152 0.01 12.43 6.17
CA ARG A 152 -1.21 12.72 6.92
C ARG A 152 -1.30 14.21 7.30
N PRO A 153 -2.50 14.72 7.60
CA PRO A 153 -2.66 16.12 8.04
C PRO A 153 -1.87 16.50 9.31
N ASN A 154 -1.56 15.51 10.16
CA ASN A 154 -0.77 15.71 11.38
C ASN A 154 0.75 15.71 11.16
N GLY A 155 1.23 15.62 9.90
CA GLY A 155 2.66 15.58 9.55
C GLY A 155 3.31 14.21 9.64
N GLU A 156 2.57 13.17 10.04
CA GLU A 156 3.06 11.79 10.02
C GLU A 156 2.97 11.17 8.64
N ILE A 157 3.93 10.31 8.31
CA ILE A 157 3.87 9.53 7.08
C ILE A 157 3.22 8.17 7.33
N THR A 158 2.75 7.55 6.25
CA THR A 158 2.35 6.14 6.24
C THR A 158 2.84 5.50 4.95
N LEU A 159 3.57 4.40 5.08
CA LEU A 159 4.03 3.61 3.97
C LEU A 159 2.89 2.71 3.50
N ILE A 160 2.52 2.82 2.22
CA ILE A 160 1.40 2.09 1.62
C ILE A 160 1.90 1.20 0.47
N ASP A 161 1.08 0.26 0.03
CA ASP A 161 1.32 -0.66 -1.10
C ASP A 161 2.51 -1.63 -0.90
N PHE A 162 2.19 -2.77 -0.29
CA PHE A 162 3.13 -3.85 -0.01
C PHE A 162 3.18 -4.92 -1.12
N GLY A 163 2.62 -4.65 -2.30
CA GLY A 163 2.53 -5.61 -3.42
C GLY A 163 3.86 -6.16 -3.91
N THR A 164 4.97 -5.53 -3.55
CA THR A 164 6.33 -5.99 -3.87
C THR A 164 7.15 -6.38 -2.64
N ALA A 165 6.61 -6.16 -1.43
CA ALA A 165 7.31 -6.52 -0.20
C ALA A 165 7.41 -8.04 -0.05
N ARG A 166 8.56 -8.55 0.41
CA ARG A 166 8.79 -9.98 0.65
C ARG A 166 9.59 -10.25 1.91
N GLU A 167 9.31 -11.40 2.53
CA GLU A 167 10.17 -11.97 3.55
C GLU A 167 11.50 -12.38 2.91
N PHE A 168 12.60 -11.94 3.52
CA PHE A 168 13.94 -12.33 3.09
C PHE A 168 14.25 -13.75 3.58
N LYS A 169 14.48 -14.69 2.65
CA LYS A 169 14.90 -16.05 2.93
C LYS A 169 16.30 -16.27 2.37
N ILE A 170 17.25 -16.68 3.21
CA ILE A 170 18.65 -16.94 2.82
C ILE A 170 18.74 -18.01 1.74
N GLU A 171 17.76 -18.91 1.65
CA GLU A 171 17.72 -20.01 0.69
C GLU A 171 17.29 -19.59 -0.73
N ASN A 172 16.69 -18.41 -0.90
CA ASN A 172 16.21 -17.89 -2.19
C ASN A 172 17.06 -16.70 -2.64
N ILE A 173 18.33 -16.93 -3.00
CA ILE A 173 19.25 -15.87 -3.47
C ILE A 173 18.93 -15.44 -4.92
N GLU A 174 18.17 -16.24 -5.67
CA GLU A 174 17.78 -15.90 -7.04
C GLU A 174 16.38 -15.29 -7.07
N ASP A 175 16.31 -13.97 -6.97
CA ASP A 175 15.08 -13.21 -7.32
C ASP A 175 15.03 -13.12 -8.86
N THR A 176 14.28 -14.04 -9.49
CA THR A 176 14.18 -14.16 -10.95
C THR A 176 13.32 -13.07 -11.59
N THR A 177 12.79 -12.13 -10.81
CA THR A 177 11.88 -11.07 -11.30
C THR A 177 12.47 -9.70 -10.98
N SER A 178 12.86 -8.95 -12.02
CA SER A 178 13.19 -7.52 -11.87
C SER A 178 11.95 -6.76 -11.38
N LEU A 179 11.92 -6.43 -10.10
CA LEU A 179 10.83 -5.73 -9.43
C LEU A 179 11.34 -4.37 -8.96
N GLY A 180 10.55 -3.34 -9.19
CA GLY A 180 10.84 -2.00 -8.75
C GLY A 180 10.35 -0.96 -9.73
N THR A 181 10.41 0.31 -9.33
CA THR A 181 10.04 1.43 -10.19
C THR A 181 11.29 2.03 -10.79
N PRO A 182 11.40 2.16 -12.14
CA PRO A 182 12.54 2.81 -12.79
C PRO A 182 12.85 4.17 -12.17
N GLY A 183 14.11 4.41 -11.84
CA GLY A 183 14.59 5.63 -11.18
C GLY A 183 14.54 5.60 -9.64
N TYR A 184 13.92 4.57 -9.04
CA TYR A 184 13.87 4.36 -7.58
C TYR A 184 14.42 2.98 -7.17
N ALA A 185 14.33 1.99 -8.06
CA ALA A 185 14.86 0.66 -7.80
C ALA A 185 16.38 0.70 -7.62
N ALA A 186 16.89 -0.11 -6.69
CA ALA A 186 18.32 -0.30 -6.53
C ALA A 186 18.92 -1.05 -7.75
N PRO A 187 20.20 -0.80 -8.11
CA PRO A 187 20.80 -1.44 -9.28
C PRO A 187 20.80 -2.98 -9.23
N GLU A 188 20.77 -3.54 -8.02
CA GLU A 188 20.76 -4.99 -7.77
C GLU A 188 19.35 -5.61 -7.88
N GLN A 189 18.29 -4.82 -8.01
CA GLN A 189 16.91 -5.25 -8.22
C GLN A 189 16.63 -5.44 -9.73
#